data_873fadfe635f9c9898e9b346d7cac380
#
_entry.id   873fadfe635f9c9898e9b346d7cac380
#
_cell.length_a   1.000
_cell.length_b   1.000
_cell.length_c   1.000
_cell.angle_alpha   90.00
_cell.angle_beta   90.00
_cell.angle_gamma   90.00
#
_symmetry.space_group_name_H-M   'P 1'
#
loop_
_entity.id
_entity.type
_entity.pdbx_description
1 polymer ?
#
loop_
_entity_poly.entity_id
_entity_poly.type
_entity_poly.pdbx_seq_one_letter_code
_entity_poly.pdbx_strand_id
1 'polypeptide(L)'
;MSTSSSDHEGQLSHSSTSEKGRATWTFLTNHAHVLAVIHADPEKVLREVAVEVGITERAVQRIVQDLEEEGFIERERVGRQNRYHIIEGRPLRHPIEAHRKVDDLLNLIRGK
;
A
#
# COMPACT_ATOMS: atom_id res chain seq x y z
N MET A 1 -8.82 28.99 0.56
CA MET A 1 -8.44 28.92 0.73
C MET A 1 -7.71 28.90 1.09
N SER A 2 -7.72 28.58 1.09
CA SER A 2 -6.96 28.50 1.43
C SER A 2 -6.21 28.32 1.73
N THR A 3 -6.18 28.07 1.94
CA THR A 3 -5.41 27.90 2.33
C THR A 3 -4.71 27.78 2.75
N SER A 4 -4.67 27.56 3.04
CA SER A 4 -3.92 27.40 3.58
C SER A 4 -3.38 27.26 4.03
N SER A 5 -3.48 27.14 4.26
CA SER A 5 -2.82 26.97 4.86
C SER A 5 -2.34 26.72 5.29
N SER A 6 -2.54 26.61 5.49
CA SER A 6 -1.94 26.37 6.07
C SER A 6 -1.46 26.05 6.33
N ASP A 7 -1.67 25.90 6.55
CA ASP A 7 -1.02 25.64 6.95
C ASP A 7 -0.35 25.47 7.00
N HIS A 8 -0.37 25.49 7.13
CA HIS A 8 0.44 25.40 7.46
C HIS A 8 1.03 25.23 7.72
N GLU A 9 0.87 25.26 8.06
CA GLU A 9 1.56 25.08 8.48
C GLU A 9 2.17 24.66 8.75
N GLY A 10 2.16 24.80 8.92
CA GLY A 10 2.80 24.26 9.51
C GLY A 10 3.24 23.56 9.48
N GLN A 11 3.09 23.27 9.56
CA GLN A 11 3.62 22.58 9.57
C GLN A 11 4.44 22.11 9.55
N LEU A 12 4.46 22.10 9.77
CA LEU A 12 5.38 21.54 9.81
C LEU A 12 6.17 21.04 9.98
N SER A 13 6.19 20.88 10.11
CA SER A 13 6.99 20.30 10.32
C SER A 13 7.56 19.83 10.39
N HIS A 14 7.61 19.55 10.60
CA HIS A 14 8.23 18.97 10.68
C HIS A 14 8.80 18.28 10.65
N SER A 15 8.79 18.02 10.84
CA SER A 15 9.23 17.26 10.79
C SER A 15 9.81 16.70 10.55
N SER A 16 9.86 16.36 10.52
CA SER A 16 10.30 15.74 10.25
C SER A 16 10.95 15.35 9.82
N THR A 17 10.99 15.24 9.70
CA THR A 17 11.54 14.77 9.27
C THR A 17 12.30 14.39 8.87
N SER A 18 12.38 14.43 8.96
CA SER A 18 13.24 13.92 8.77
C SER A 18 13.36 12.83 8.24
N GLU A 19 12.77 12.54 8.07
CA GLU A 19 12.81 11.53 7.55
C GLU A 19 13.02 11.58 6.28
N LYS A 20 13.96 11.77 5.87
CA LYS A 20 14.39 11.79 4.74
C LYS A 20 13.66 11.16 3.74
N GLY A 21 13.18 11.72 2.71
CA GLY A 21 12.41 11.11 1.65
C GLY A 21 11.01 10.72 2.01
N ARG A 22 10.68 10.89 3.27
CA ARG A 22 9.35 10.47 3.72
C ARG A 22 8.41 11.64 3.65
N ALA A 23 7.41 11.55 2.79
CA ALA A 23 6.40 12.59 2.65
C ALA A 23 5.50 12.62 3.87
N THR A 24 4.93 13.79 4.19
CA THR A 24 3.96 13.90 5.26
C THR A 24 2.64 13.27 4.88
N TRP A 25 2.37 13.14 3.59
CA TRP A 25 1.20 12.42 3.11
C TRP A 25 1.54 11.77 1.77
N THR A 26 0.76 10.75 1.40
CA THR A 26 0.95 10.04 0.15
C THR A 26 -0.37 9.99 -0.59
N PHE A 27 -0.31 9.88 -1.92
CA PHE A 27 -1.53 9.74 -2.71
C PHE A 27 -2.19 8.40 -2.48
N LEU A 28 -1.43 7.39 -2.13
CA LEU A 28 -1.98 6.05 -1.95
C LEU A 28 -1.87 5.64 -0.49
N THR A 29 -2.77 4.78 -0.09
CA THR A 29 -2.80 4.28 1.29
C THR A 29 -1.74 3.22 1.48
N ASN A 30 -1.50 2.85 2.74
CA ASN A 30 -0.59 1.75 3.02
C ASN A 30 -1.12 0.43 2.51
N HIS A 31 -2.44 0.28 2.39
CA HIS A 31 -2.99 -0.90 1.73
C HIS A 31 -2.48 -0.99 0.29
N ALA A 32 -2.49 0.13 -0.43
CA ALA A 32 -1.98 0.16 -1.79
C ALA A 32 -0.48 -0.10 -1.83
N HIS A 33 0.26 0.47 -0.87
CA HIS A 33 1.71 0.27 -0.83
C HIS A 33 2.08 -1.19 -0.58
N VAL A 34 1.41 -1.84 0.37
CA VAL A 34 1.65 -3.25 0.66
C VAL A 34 1.32 -4.10 -0.57
N LEU A 35 0.19 -3.80 -1.20
CA LEU A 35 -0.23 -4.54 -2.38
C LEU A 35 0.80 -4.40 -3.52
N ALA A 36 1.33 -3.20 -3.71
CA ALA A 36 2.33 -2.95 -4.75
C ALA A 36 3.61 -3.75 -4.50
N VAL A 37 4.06 -3.83 -3.24
CA VAL A 37 5.25 -4.59 -2.90
C VAL A 37 5.02 -6.08 -3.14
N ILE A 38 3.86 -6.59 -2.72
CA ILE A 38 3.51 -8.00 -2.92
C ILE A 38 3.41 -8.31 -4.41
N HIS A 39 2.84 -7.40 -5.18
CA HIS A 39 2.70 -7.59 -6.62
C HIS A 39 4.07 -7.73 -7.29
N ALA A 40 5.04 -6.94 -6.83
CA ALA A 40 6.39 -6.99 -7.38
C ALA A 40 7.13 -8.26 -6.97
N ASP A 41 6.86 -8.77 -5.76
CA ASP A 41 7.55 -9.94 -5.24
C ASP A 41 6.58 -10.74 -4.35
N PRO A 42 5.82 -11.67 -4.94
CA PRO A 42 4.80 -12.41 -4.19
C PRO A 42 5.34 -13.27 -3.07
N GLU A 43 6.64 -13.54 -3.04
CA GLU A 43 7.23 -14.41 -2.04
C GLU A 43 7.94 -13.65 -0.93
N LYS A 44 7.93 -12.32 -0.99
CA LYS A 44 8.61 -11.51 0.01
C LYS A 44 7.95 -11.72 1.37
N VAL A 45 8.78 -11.98 2.39
CA VAL A 45 8.25 -12.18 3.74
C VAL A 45 7.71 -10.86 4.28
N LEU A 46 6.71 -10.95 5.14
CA LEU A 46 5.99 -9.74 5.58
C LEU A 46 6.88 -8.78 6.35
N ARG A 47 7.90 -9.29 7.04
CA ARG A 47 8.84 -8.42 7.73
C ARG A 47 9.56 -7.50 6.75
N GLU A 48 9.93 -8.03 5.59
CA GLU A 48 10.60 -7.23 4.56
C GLU A 48 9.65 -6.28 3.88
N VAL A 49 8.40 -6.69 3.71
CA VAL A 49 7.37 -5.78 3.20
C VAL A 49 7.24 -4.58 4.13
N ALA A 50 7.25 -4.85 5.44
CA ALA A 50 7.13 -3.77 6.43
C ALA A 50 8.28 -2.79 6.30
N VAL A 51 9.50 -3.30 6.14
CA VAL A 51 10.67 -2.43 5.98
C VAL A 51 10.54 -1.57 4.72
N GLU A 52 10.14 -2.19 3.62
CA GLU A 52 10.05 -1.47 2.36
C GLU A 52 8.97 -0.40 2.39
N VAL A 53 7.82 -0.70 2.99
CA VAL A 53 6.72 0.25 3.08
C VAL A 53 6.98 1.30 4.17
N GLY A 54 7.73 0.93 5.20
CA GLY A 54 8.04 1.86 6.28
C GLY A 54 7.02 1.81 7.41
N ILE A 55 6.43 0.66 7.64
CA ILE A 55 5.46 0.46 8.73
C ILE A 55 5.85 -0.78 9.52
N THR A 56 5.14 -1.05 10.60
CA THR A 56 5.46 -2.21 11.43
C THR A 56 4.98 -3.49 10.76
N GLU A 57 5.60 -4.60 11.14
CA GLU A 57 5.18 -5.89 10.63
C GLU A 57 3.73 -6.19 11.03
N ARG A 58 3.36 -5.78 12.24
CA ARG A 58 1.97 -5.97 12.69
C ARG A 58 1.00 -5.24 11.78
N ALA A 59 1.35 -4.01 11.38
CA ALA A 59 0.50 -3.25 10.47
C ALA A 59 0.38 -3.95 9.12
N VAL A 60 1.48 -4.53 8.62
CA VAL A 60 1.44 -5.29 7.38
C VAL A 60 0.51 -6.49 7.51
N GLN A 61 0.62 -7.22 8.63
CA GLN A 61 -0.23 -8.39 8.84
C GLN A 61 -1.70 -8.01 8.82
N ARG A 62 -2.04 -6.88 9.44
CA ARG A 62 -3.41 -6.40 9.45
C ARG A 62 -3.89 -6.03 8.07
N ILE A 63 -3.04 -5.35 7.31
CA ILE A 63 -3.37 -4.96 5.94
C ILE A 63 -3.56 -6.20 5.06
N VAL A 64 -2.67 -7.17 5.18
CA VAL A 64 -2.78 -8.42 4.43
C VAL A 64 -4.10 -9.12 4.76
N GLN A 65 -4.47 -9.14 6.03
CA GLN A 65 -5.73 -9.73 6.43
C GLN A 65 -6.91 -9.00 5.80
N ASP A 66 -6.88 -7.67 5.79
CA ASP A 66 -7.92 -6.88 5.14
C ASP A 66 -8.02 -7.23 3.66
N LEU A 67 -6.88 -7.31 2.99
CA LEU A 67 -6.84 -7.59 1.56
C LEU A 67 -7.36 -8.99 1.24
N GLU A 68 -7.04 -9.96 2.08
CA GLU A 68 -7.55 -11.31 1.91
C GLU A 68 -9.06 -11.37 2.11
N GLU A 69 -9.54 -10.75 3.17
CA GLU A 69 -10.96 -10.79 3.51
C GLU A 69 -11.81 -10.11 2.46
N GLU A 70 -11.27 -9.06 1.84
CA GLU A 70 -12.03 -8.33 0.83
C GLU A 70 -11.82 -8.90 -0.57
N GLY A 71 -11.03 -9.95 -0.70
CA GLY A 71 -10.89 -10.65 -1.97
C GLY A 71 -9.93 -10.01 -2.96
N PHE A 72 -8.96 -9.25 -2.47
CA PHE A 72 -7.97 -8.63 -3.35
C PHE A 72 -6.73 -9.48 -3.52
N ILE A 73 -6.43 -10.33 -2.54
CA ILE A 73 -5.31 -11.26 -2.65
C ILE A 73 -5.72 -12.63 -2.12
N GLU A 74 -4.94 -13.61 -2.53
CA GLU A 74 -5.13 -14.98 -2.13
C GLU A 74 -3.79 -15.51 -1.61
N ARG A 75 -3.81 -16.20 -0.48
CA ARG A 75 -2.60 -16.75 0.10
C ARG A 75 -2.45 -18.22 -0.30
N GLU A 76 -1.25 -18.56 -0.74
CA GLU A 76 -0.91 -19.94 -1.07
C GLU A 76 0.26 -20.37 -0.21
N ARG A 77 0.16 -21.55 0.40
CA ARG A 77 1.27 -22.08 1.18
C ARG A 77 2.18 -22.86 0.26
N VAL A 78 3.46 -22.45 0.21
CA VAL A 78 4.45 -23.14 -0.61
C VAL A 78 5.58 -23.52 0.32
N GLY A 79 5.65 -24.80 0.69
CA GLY A 79 6.60 -25.26 1.69
C GLY A 79 6.30 -24.61 3.03
N ARG A 80 7.29 -23.89 3.56
CA ARG A 80 7.14 -23.19 4.84
C ARG A 80 6.81 -21.72 4.68
N GLN A 81 6.66 -21.29 3.43
CA GLN A 81 6.43 -19.89 3.15
C GLN A 81 5.04 -19.66 2.60
N ASN A 82 4.58 -18.43 2.72
CA ASN A 82 3.35 -18.00 2.09
C ASN A 82 3.70 -17.26 0.82
N ARG A 83 2.88 -17.47 -0.20
CA ARG A 83 2.98 -16.72 -1.44
C ARG A 83 1.63 -16.04 -1.62
N TYR A 84 1.65 -14.77 -2.00
CA TYR A 84 0.43 -14.01 -2.15
C TYR A 84 0.18 -13.70 -3.61
N HIS A 85 -1.03 -13.97 -4.07
CA HIS A 85 -1.43 -13.73 -5.46
C HIS A 85 -2.46 -12.62 -5.49
N ILE A 86 -2.26 -11.68 -6.42
CA ILE A 86 -3.23 -10.61 -6.62
C ILE A 86 -4.40 -11.19 -7.42
N ILE A 87 -5.62 -10.95 -6.95
CA ILE A 87 -6.80 -11.37 -7.67
C ILE A 87 -7.15 -10.26 -8.66
N GLU A 88 -7.04 -10.58 -9.95
CA GLU A 88 -7.24 -9.58 -11.00
C GLU A 88 -8.70 -9.23 -11.19
N GLY A 89 -8.94 -8.05 -11.73
CA GLY A 89 -10.27 -7.63 -12.11
C GLY A 89 -11.09 -7.03 -10.97
N ARG A 90 -10.52 -6.92 -9.78
CA ARG A 90 -11.26 -6.33 -8.67
C ARG A 90 -11.27 -4.82 -8.79
N PRO A 91 -12.44 -4.18 -8.66
CA PRO A 91 -12.51 -2.73 -8.77
C PRO A 91 -11.93 -2.06 -7.53
N LEU A 92 -11.44 -0.84 -7.72
CA LEU A 92 -11.08 -0.01 -6.60
C LEU A 92 -12.33 0.29 -5.78
N ARG A 93 -12.16 0.59 -4.50
CA ARG A 93 -13.27 0.51 -3.56
C ARG A 93 -14.12 1.76 -3.44
N HIS A 94 -13.52 2.92 -3.66
CA HIS A 94 -14.28 4.15 -3.52
C HIS A 94 -15.09 4.41 -4.80
N PRO A 95 -16.32 4.93 -4.69
CA PRO A 95 -17.14 5.18 -5.88
C PRO A 95 -16.49 6.05 -6.94
N ILE A 96 -15.63 6.99 -6.53
CA ILE A 96 -14.94 7.86 -7.49
C ILE A 96 -14.01 7.07 -8.39
N GLU A 97 -13.49 5.95 -7.90
CA GLU A 97 -12.46 5.19 -8.59
C GLU A 97 -12.91 3.79 -9.03
N ALA A 98 -14.16 3.42 -8.71
CA ALA A 98 -14.62 2.05 -8.89
C ALA A 98 -14.70 1.62 -10.35
N HIS A 99 -14.59 2.56 -11.30
CA HIS A 99 -14.54 2.24 -12.71
C HIS A 99 -13.17 1.71 -13.14
N ARG A 100 -12.18 1.76 -12.22
CA ARG A 100 -10.84 1.24 -12.49
C ARG A 100 -10.58 0.03 -11.61
N LYS A 101 -9.72 -0.85 -12.08
CA LYS A 101 -9.40 -2.08 -11.36
C LYS A 101 -8.11 -1.93 -10.61
N VAL A 102 -7.95 -2.74 -9.57
CA VAL A 102 -6.72 -2.72 -8.75
C VAL A 102 -5.49 -3.03 -9.59
N ASP A 103 -5.61 -3.98 -10.53
CA ASP A 103 -4.47 -4.32 -11.38
C ASP A 103 -4.08 -3.16 -12.29
N ASP A 104 -5.03 -2.29 -12.69
CA ASP A 104 -4.70 -1.09 -13.44
C ASP A 104 -3.77 -0.19 -12.62
N LEU A 105 -4.11 -0.01 -11.34
CA LEU A 105 -3.29 0.80 -10.44
C LEU A 105 -1.91 0.20 -10.25
N LEU A 106 -1.84 -1.11 -10.06
CA LEU A 106 -0.57 -1.78 -9.84
C LEU A 106 0.33 -1.69 -11.07
N ASN A 107 -0.26 -1.82 -12.25
CA ASN A 107 0.50 -1.68 -13.49
C ASN A 107 1.02 -0.27 -13.65
N LEU A 108 0.21 0.72 -13.28
CA LEU A 108 0.63 2.11 -13.33
C LEU A 108 1.84 2.35 -12.43
N ILE A 109 1.80 1.82 -11.22
CA ILE A 109 2.90 1.99 -10.26
C ILE A 109 4.18 1.36 -10.79
N ARG A 110 4.07 0.21 -11.42
CA ARG A 110 5.24 -0.48 -11.95
C ARG A 110 5.76 0.12 -13.23
N GLY A 111 5.01 1.02 -13.85
CA GLY A 111 5.40 1.63 -15.10
C GLY A 111 5.11 0.77 -16.32
N LYS A 112 4.14 -0.13 -16.20
CA LYS A 112 3.79 -1.02 -17.30
C LYS A 112 2.39 -0.81 -17.77
#